data_506f4fe1d6399c6b364991ea91c23cb5
#
_entry.id   506f4fe1d6399c6b364991ea91c23cb5
#
_cell.length_a   1.000
_cell.length_b   1.000
_cell.length_c   1.000
_cell.angle_alpha   90.00
_cell.angle_beta   90.00
_cell.angle_gamma   90.00
#
_symmetry.space_group_name_H-M   'P 1'
#
loop_
_entity.id
_entity.type
_entity.pdbx_description
1 polymer ?
#
loop_
_entity_poly.entity_id
_entity_poly.type
_entity_poly.pdbx_seq_one_letter_code
_entity_poly.pdbx_strand_id
1 'polypeptide(L)'
;GRGGFDIVLGNPPWDRIKLQQVEWFAERDLSIAAQPRAADRKALITALQQKNAPLWQAYAQAAATAETQARVVGTGKLGSGDYPLLGGGDINLYSLFVERAQTLAAPDGLVALVTPSGIAADKGAAPFFRALSETGRLGAMLDFENRKGLFPDVDSRFKFCVLLFGGPERAFAQTRCAFFLHSLDELDTEPERTLLLTAADFARVNPNTGAAPIFRSRRDADITLGIYARHPVLVRHAPQGDVKAWPVKFYQ
;
A
#
# COMPACT_ATOMS: atom_id res chain seq x y z
N GLY A 1 -32.35 -1.06 7.16
CA GLY A 1 -31.36 -1.23 6.06
C GLY A 1 -30.21 -2.08 6.53
N ARG A 2 -29.62 -2.82 5.62
CA ARG A 2 -28.39 -3.61 5.85
C ARG A 2 -27.22 -2.67 6.08
N GLY A 3 -26.90 -2.09 7.13
CA GLY A 3 -25.90 -1.05 7.37
C GLY A 3 -24.68 -1.08 6.41
N GLY A 4 -24.35 0.07 5.81
CA GLY A 4 -23.23 0.25 4.87
C GLY A 4 -23.66 0.50 3.42
N PHE A 5 -22.67 0.76 2.56
CA PHE A 5 -22.85 1.03 1.12
C PHE A 5 -22.68 -0.25 0.30
N ASP A 6 -23.54 -0.44 -0.70
CA ASP A 6 -23.42 -1.57 -1.63
C ASP A 6 -22.14 -1.45 -2.47
N ILE A 7 -21.73 -0.21 -2.81
CA ILE A 7 -20.52 0.06 -3.58
C ILE A 7 -19.80 1.27 -2.98
N VAL A 8 -18.49 1.13 -2.74
CA VAL A 8 -17.57 2.22 -2.41
C VAL A 8 -16.54 2.32 -3.54
N LEU A 9 -16.53 3.44 -4.24
CA LEU A 9 -15.66 3.67 -5.39
C LEU A 9 -14.90 4.97 -5.22
N GLY A 10 -13.60 5.00 -5.55
CA GLY A 10 -12.85 6.24 -5.49
C GLY A 10 -11.37 6.14 -5.83
N ASN A 11 -10.76 7.33 -5.89
CA ASN A 11 -9.32 7.52 -5.95
C ASN A 11 -8.96 8.41 -4.74
N PRO A 12 -8.58 7.82 -3.59
CA PRO A 12 -8.23 8.60 -2.41
C PRO A 12 -6.92 9.36 -2.60
N PRO A 13 -6.64 10.40 -1.79
CA PRO A 13 -5.38 11.13 -1.85
C PRO A 13 -4.20 10.22 -1.50
N TRP A 14 -3.06 10.36 -2.22
CA TRP A 14 -1.87 9.52 -2.05
C TRP A 14 -0.79 10.15 -1.16
N ASP A 15 -1.10 11.22 -0.47
CA ASP A 15 -0.18 11.97 0.37
C ASP A 15 0.13 11.25 1.68
N ARG A 16 1.29 11.55 2.26
CA ARG A 16 1.66 11.06 3.59
C ARG A 16 1.12 11.98 4.68
N ILE A 17 0.74 11.41 5.82
CA ILE A 17 0.44 12.18 7.02
C ILE A 17 1.76 12.60 7.68
N LYS A 18 2.44 13.51 7.02
CA LYS A 18 3.72 14.07 7.48
C LYS A 18 3.90 15.43 6.86
N LEU A 19 4.35 16.41 7.65
CA LEU A 19 4.62 17.73 7.11
C LEU A 19 5.67 17.64 5.99
N GLN A 20 5.27 17.98 4.77
CA GLN A 20 6.15 18.02 3.59
C GLN A 20 6.97 19.31 3.65
N GLN A 21 8.23 19.19 4.07
CA GLN A 21 9.10 20.35 4.31
C GLN A 21 9.27 21.23 3.07
N VAL A 22 9.47 20.61 1.90
CA VAL A 22 9.67 21.34 0.64
C VAL A 22 8.45 22.19 0.33
N GLU A 23 7.27 21.60 0.37
CA GLU A 23 6.00 22.29 0.08
C GLU A 23 5.69 23.36 1.13
N TRP A 24 5.88 23.06 2.41
CA TRP A 24 5.62 23.98 3.49
C TRP A 24 6.51 25.24 3.42
N PHE A 25 7.79 25.07 3.03
CA PHE A 25 8.72 26.20 2.87
C PHE A 25 8.64 26.86 1.51
N ALA A 26 8.06 26.24 0.48
CA ALA A 26 7.96 26.84 -0.87
C ALA A 26 7.30 28.21 -0.87
N GLU A 27 6.30 28.43 -0.03
CA GLU A 27 5.58 29.70 0.11
C GLU A 27 6.18 30.64 1.18
N ARG A 28 7.14 30.19 1.99
CA ARG A 28 7.64 30.90 3.18
C ARG A 28 9.12 31.24 3.13
N ASP A 29 9.94 30.31 2.65
CA ASP A 29 11.39 30.49 2.49
C ASP A 29 11.93 29.57 1.39
N LEU A 30 12.02 30.12 0.18
CA LEU A 30 12.51 29.39 -1.01
C LEU A 30 13.94 28.88 -0.86
N SER A 31 14.78 29.52 -0.02
CA SER A 31 16.16 29.08 0.19
C SER A 31 16.23 27.72 0.89
N ILE A 32 15.24 27.43 1.74
CA ILE A 32 15.08 26.15 2.41
C ILE A 32 14.42 25.12 1.48
N ALA A 33 13.34 25.53 0.79
CA ALA A 33 12.61 24.65 -0.13
C ALA A 33 13.49 24.13 -1.27
N ALA A 34 14.35 25.00 -1.83
CA ALA A 34 15.22 24.69 -2.96
C ALA A 34 16.38 23.74 -2.62
N GLN A 35 16.60 23.38 -1.35
CA GLN A 35 17.70 22.48 -0.98
C GLN A 35 17.43 21.05 -1.46
N PRO A 36 18.28 20.51 -2.36
CA PRO A 36 18.04 19.18 -2.92
C PRO A 36 18.28 18.06 -1.89
N ARG A 37 19.17 18.29 -0.92
CA ARG A 37 19.52 17.30 0.10
C ARG A 37 18.75 17.54 1.39
N ALA A 38 18.13 16.48 1.92
CA ALA A 38 17.38 16.54 3.17
C ALA A 38 18.23 17.00 4.37
N ALA A 39 19.54 16.64 4.40
CA ALA A 39 20.47 17.04 5.46
C ALA A 39 20.69 18.56 5.47
N ASP A 40 20.95 19.16 4.29
CA ASP A 40 21.19 20.60 4.14
C ASP A 40 19.92 21.39 4.51
N ARG A 41 18.76 20.92 4.05
CA ARG A 41 17.46 21.48 4.42
C ARG A 41 17.23 21.45 5.92
N LYS A 42 17.51 20.30 6.58
CA LYS A 42 17.39 20.17 8.04
C LYS A 42 18.30 21.14 8.79
N ALA A 43 19.54 21.34 8.32
CA ALA A 43 20.47 22.30 8.91
C ALA A 43 19.94 23.75 8.84
N LEU A 44 19.38 24.16 7.67
CA LEU A 44 18.79 25.48 7.50
C LEU A 44 17.55 25.66 8.38
N ILE A 45 16.67 24.65 8.47
CA ILE A 45 15.51 24.67 9.37
C ILE A 45 15.93 24.84 10.82
N THR A 46 16.97 24.11 11.26
CA THR A 46 17.50 24.25 12.62
C THR A 46 18.05 25.66 12.88
N ALA A 47 18.73 26.25 11.89
CA ALA A 47 19.28 27.59 12.00
C ALA A 47 18.20 28.69 12.16
N LEU A 48 16.96 28.42 11.74
CA LEU A 48 15.84 29.35 11.95
C LEU A 48 15.58 29.67 13.42
N GLN A 49 15.91 28.79 14.35
CA GLN A 49 15.75 29.04 15.78
C GLN A 49 16.41 30.35 16.22
N GLN A 50 17.55 30.68 15.62
CA GLN A 50 18.31 31.89 15.94
C GLN A 50 18.05 33.00 14.91
N LYS A 51 17.86 32.67 13.62
CA LYS A 51 17.79 33.64 12.55
C LYS A 51 16.38 34.19 12.30
N ASN A 52 15.36 33.37 12.55
CA ASN A 52 13.95 33.73 12.33
C ASN A 52 13.04 32.92 13.26
N ALA A 53 13.03 33.29 14.54
CA ALA A 53 12.27 32.60 15.57
C ALA A 53 10.75 32.49 15.26
N PRO A 54 10.06 33.49 14.69
CA PRO A 54 8.65 33.36 14.31
C PRO A 54 8.42 32.25 13.27
N LEU A 55 9.25 32.18 12.23
CA LEU A 55 9.14 31.14 11.20
C LEU A 55 9.45 29.75 11.77
N TRP A 56 10.43 29.65 12.65
CA TRP A 56 10.71 28.42 13.41
C TRP A 56 9.52 27.94 14.22
N GLN A 57 8.88 28.83 14.98
CA GLN A 57 7.71 28.50 15.80
C GLN A 57 6.55 28.01 14.94
N ALA A 58 6.27 28.69 13.82
CA ALA A 58 5.23 28.28 12.88
C ALA A 58 5.51 26.90 12.31
N TYR A 59 6.76 26.62 11.91
CA TYR A 59 7.18 25.30 11.42
C TYR A 59 7.05 24.22 12.51
N ALA A 60 7.54 24.50 13.71
CA ALA A 60 7.48 23.56 14.84
C ALA A 60 6.02 23.21 15.20
N GLN A 61 5.14 24.20 15.19
CA GLN A 61 3.70 23.97 15.42
C GLN A 61 3.07 23.13 14.32
N ALA A 62 3.36 23.41 13.04
CA ALA A 62 2.85 22.62 11.92
C ALA A 62 3.37 21.18 11.96
N ALA A 63 4.65 20.99 12.29
CA ALA A 63 5.25 19.66 12.45
C ALA A 63 4.62 18.87 13.60
N ALA A 64 4.43 19.51 14.76
CA ALA A 64 3.79 18.90 15.93
C ALA A 64 2.31 18.52 15.64
N THR A 65 1.60 19.35 14.88
CA THR A 65 0.23 19.05 14.46
C THR A 65 0.18 17.82 13.57
N ALA A 66 1.02 17.76 12.53
CA ALA A 66 1.09 16.61 11.64
C ALA A 66 1.49 15.32 12.37
N GLU A 67 2.45 15.40 13.30
CA GLU A 67 2.85 14.27 14.14
C GLU A 67 1.70 13.80 15.06
N THR A 68 0.96 14.73 15.64
CA THR A 68 -0.20 14.40 16.49
C THR A 68 -1.30 13.73 15.67
N GLN A 69 -1.60 14.22 14.48
CA GLN A 69 -2.55 13.58 13.57
C GLN A 69 -2.11 12.15 13.23
N ALA A 70 -0.84 11.94 12.88
CA ALA A 70 -0.30 10.61 12.60
C ALA A 70 -0.41 9.66 13.81
N ARG A 71 -0.22 10.16 15.03
CA ARG A 71 -0.39 9.35 16.25
C ARG A 71 -1.83 8.94 16.50
N VAL A 72 -2.78 9.84 16.28
CA VAL A 72 -4.22 9.56 16.49
C VAL A 72 -4.73 8.50 15.52
N VAL A 73 -4.34 8.55 14.25
CA VAL A 73 -4.75 7.54 13.27
C VAL A 73 -3.86 6.29 13.27
N GLY A 74 -2.76 6.32 14.02
CA GLY A 74 -1.80 5.22 14.09
C GLY A 74 -2.22 4.09 15.04
N THR A 75 -1.50 2.96 14.96
CA THR A 75 -1.72 1.76 15.81
C THR A 75 -1.05 1.84 17.18
N GLY A 76 -0.41 2.96 17.53
CA GLY A 76 0.27 3.15 18.82
C GLY A 76 -0.70 3.31 20.00
N LYS A 77 -0.16 3.44 21.22
CA LYS A 77 -0.94 3.59 22.47
C LYS A 77 -1.92 4.78 22.47
N LEU A 78 -1.67 5.80 21.66
CA LEU A 78 -2.51 7.00 21.52
C LEU A 78 -3.38 6.95 20.24
N GLY A 79 -3.39 5.82 19.54
CA GLY A 79 -4.20 5.62 18.35
C GLY A 79 -5.69 5.48 18.69
N SER A 80 -6.54 5.94 17.77
CA SER A 80 -8.00 5.83 17.89
C SER A 80 -8.50 4.38 17.85
N GLY A 81 -7.71 3.47 17.29
CA GLY A 81 -8.13 2.08 17.01
C GLY A 81 -8.91 1.91 15.72
N ASP A 82 -9.17 3.00 14.96
CA ASP A 82 -9.98 2.95 13.74
C ASP A 82 -9.25 2.29 12.56
N TYR A 83 -7.91 2.21 12.62
CA TYR A 83 -7.06 1.71 11.53
C TYR A 83 -6.08 0.64 12.01
N PRO A 84 -6.58 -0.50 12.52
CA PRO A 84 -5.72 -1.54 13.10
C PRO A 84 -4.79 -2.24 12.10
N LEU A 85 -5.12 -2.24 10.81
CA LEU A 85 -4.36 -2.95 9.78
C LEU A 85 -3.42 -2.03 8.98
N LEU A 86 -3.81 -0.77 8.74
CA LEU A 86 -3.09 0.17 7.88
C LEU A 86 -2.59 1.42 8.60
N GLY A 87 -2.89 1.58 9.89
CA GLY A 87 -2.41 2.68 10.73
C GLY A 87 -0.97 2.49 11.24
N GLY A 88 -0.22 1.51 10.73
CA GLY A 88 1.16 1.22 11.15
C GLY A 88 2.23 1.88 10.29
N GLY A 89 3.38 2.19 10.90
CA GLY A 89 4.56 2.69 10.17
C GLY A 89 4.44 4.12 9.63
N ASP A 90 4.91 4.34 8.41
CA ASP A 90 4.83 5.64 7.70
C ASP A 90 3.49 5.74 6.98
N ILE A 91 2.51 6.35 7.63
CA ILE A 91 1.10 6.32 7.24
C ILE A 91 0.86 7.21 6.02
N ASN A 92 0.25 6.62 4.98
CA ASN A 92 -0.27 7.34 3.82
C ASN A 92 -1.78 7.50 3.93
N LEU A 93 -2.32 8.61 3.42
CA LEU A 93 -3.76 8.86 3.44
C LEU A 93 -4.53 7.77 2.72
N TYR A 94 -4.08 7.33 1.53
CA TYR A 94 -4.77 6.27 0.79
C TYR A 94 -4.97 5.00 1.62
N SER A 95 -4.01 4.64 2.47
CA SER A 95 -4.11 3.46 3.34
C SER A 95 -5.27 3.58 4.31
N LEU A 96 -5.43 4.75 4.94
CA LEU A 96 -6.55 5.00 5.86
C LEU A 96 -7.89 5.00 5.12
N PHE A 97 -7.94 5.59 3.92
CA PHE A 97 -9.15 5.55 3.08
C PHE A 97 -9.53 4.12 2.67
N VAL A 98 -8.56 3.27 2.34
CA VAL A 98 -8.78 1.86 2.00
C VAL A 98 -9.39 1.11 3.19
N GLU A 99 -8.81 1.25 4.38
CA GLU A 99 -9.32 0.60 5.58
C GLU A 99 -10.68 1.16 5.99
N ARG A 100 -10.88 2.47 5.87
CA ARG A 100 -12.19 3.10 6.12
C ARG A 100 -13.24 2.65 5.12
N ALA A 101 -12.91 2.52 3.85
CA ALA A 101 -13.83 2.01 2.82
C ALA A 101 -14.31 0.60 3.15
N GLN A 102 -13.43 -0.25 3.70
CA GLN A 102 -13.81 -1.58 4.19
C GLN A 102 -14.90 -1.52 5.27
N THR A 103 -14.80 -0.56 6.21
CA THR A 103 -15.81 -0.41 7.30
C THR A 103 -17.09 0.25 6.84
N LEU A 104 -17.06 0.99 5.72
CA LEU A 104 -18.23 1.66 5.13
C LEU A 104 -19.04 0.74 4.21
N ALA A 105 -18.42 -0.29 3.66
CA ALA A 105 -19.09 -1.24 2.79
C ALA A 105 -20.12 -2.10 3.56
N ALA A 106 -21.25 -2.39 2.90
CA ALA A 106 -22.19 -3.38 3.39
C ALA A 106 -21.54 -4.77 3.49
N PRO A 107 -22.09 -5.71 4.28
CA PRO A 107 -21.50 -7.04 4.42
C PRO A 107 -21.24 -7.76 3.11
N ASP A 108 -22.13 -7.64 2.14
CA ASP A 108 -22.06 -8.18 0.78
C ASP A 108 -21.64 -7.13 -0.27
N GLY A 109 -21.24 -5.93 0.16
CA GLY A 109 -20.86 -4.81 -0.69
C GLY A 109 -19.53 -4.99 -1.40
N LEU A 110 -19.20 -4.03 -2.26
CA LEU A 110 -17.96 -3.96 -3.03
C LEU A 110 -17.20 -2.67 -2.76
N VAL A 111 -15.90 -2.76 -2.68
CA VAL A 111 -14.98 -1.62 -2.65
C VAL A 111 -14.06 -1.70 -3.86
N ALA A 112 -13.95 -0.60 -4.63
CA ALA A 112 -12.99 -0.48 -5.73
C ALA A 112 -12.27 0.88 -5.64
N LEU A 113 -10.96 0.84 -5.39
CA LEU A 113 -10.15 2.03 -5.18
C LEU A 113 -8.91 2.02 -6.06
N VAL A 114 -8.54 3.21 -6.55
CA VAL A 114 -7.24 3.44 -7.20
C VAL A 114 -6.25 3.84 -6.13
N THR A 115 -5.17 3.06 -5.95
CA THR A 115 -4.19 3.28 -4.88
C THR A 115 -2.77 3.05 -5.40
N PRO A 116 -1.73 3.60 -4.75
CA PRO A 116 -0.36 3.12 -4.97
C PRO A 116 -0.24 1.61 -4.81
N SER A 117 0.54 0.96 -5.69
CA SER A 117 0.73 -0.51 -5.66
C SER A 117 1.36 -1.02 -4.36
N GLY A 118 1.93 -0.13 -3.56
CA GLY A 118 2.43 -0.42 -2.21
C GLY A 118 1.41 -1.07 -1.28
N ILE A 119 0.10 -0.87 -1.51
CA ILE A 119 -0.97 -1.54 -0.75
C ILE A 119 -0.86 -3.08 -0.78
N ALA A 120 -0.29 -3.65 -1.83
CA ALA A 120 -0.13 -5.10 -2.00
C ALA A 120 1.31 -5.60 -1.78
N ALA A 121 2.28 -4.69 -1.61
CA ALA A 121 3.70 -5.02 -1.56
C ALA A 121 4.43 -4.52 -0.30
N ASP A 122 3.99 -3.40 0.27
CA ASP A 122 4.67 -2.76 1.39
C ASP A 122 4.45 -3.53 2.69
N LYS A 123 5.50 -3.62 3.51
CA LYS A 123 5.45 -4.28 4.82
C LYS A 123 4.34 -3.72 5.72
N GLY A 124 4.12 -2.41 5.69
CA GLY A 124 3.08 -1.74 6.47
C GLY A 124 1.65 -2.11 6.06
N ALA A 125 1.45 -2.49 4.80
CA ALA A 125 0.16 -2.89 4.27
C ALA A 125 -0.08 -4.41 4.33
N ALA A 126 0.95 -5.20 4.64
CA ALA A 126 0.86 -6.66 4.67
C ALA A 126 -0.27 -7.23 5.54
N PRO A 127 -0.58 -6.70 6.75
CA PRO A 127 -1.70 -7.20 7.55
C PRO A 127 -3.05 -7.08 6.84
N PHE A 128 -3.31 -5.94 6.21
CA PHE A 128 -4.54 -5.69 5.47
C PHE A 128 -4.65 -6.55 4.22
N PHE A 129 -3.61 -6.56 3.40
CA PHE A 129 -3.60 -7.32 2.15
C PHE A 129 -3.74 -8.83 2.40
N ARG A 130 -3.05 -9.34 3.43
CA ARG A 130 -3.17 -10.72 3.88
C ARG A 130 -4.60 -11.04 4.33
N ALA A 131 -5.22 -10.18 5.13
CA ALA A 131 -6.59 -10.40 5.58
C ALA A 131 -7.57 -10.51 4.39
N LEU A 132 -7.38 -9.72 3.33
CA LEU A 132 -8.20 -9.81 2.11
C LEU A 132 -7.93 -11.10 1.34
N SER A 133 -6.66 -11.46 1.13
CA SER A 133 -6.29 -12.62 0.32
C SER A 133 -6.64 -13.94 1.01
N GLU A 134 -6.38 -14.08 2.31
CA GLU A 134 -6.66 -15.31 3.07
C GLU A 134 -8.16 -15.57 3.25
N THR A 135 -8.96 -14.51 3.36
CA THR A 135 -10.43 -14.65 3.47
C THR A 135 -11.14 -14.75 2.12
N GLY A 136 -10.40 -14.71 1.01
CA GLY A 136 -10.97 -14.72 -0.34
C GLY A 136 -11.73 -13.44 -0.71
N ARG A 137 -11.59 -12.37 0.07
CA ARG A 137 -12.30 -11.10 -0.19
C ARG A 137 -11.67 -10.25 -1.28
N LEU A 138 -10.44 -10.54 -1.69
CA LEU A 138 -9.77 -9.87 -2.80
C LEU A 138 -10.37 -10.32 -4.12
N GLY A 139 -11.09 -9.42 -4.81
CA GLY A 139 -11.75 -9.71 -6.08
C GLY A 139 -10.88 -9.41 -7.30
N ALA A 140 -10.16 -8.26 -7.29
CA ALA A 140 -9.22 -7.93 -8.34
C ALA A 140 -8.05 -7.07 -7.83
N MET A 141 -6.92 -7.22 -8.50
CA MET A 141 -5.74 -6.37 -8.39
C MET A 141 -5.16 -6.14 -9.79
N LEU A 142 -5.37 -4.94 -10.33
CA LEU A 142 -4.88 -4.55 -11.66
C LEU A 142 -3.79 -3.50 -11.46
N ASP A 143 -2.54 -3.90 -11.67
CA ASP A 143 -1.35 -3.08 -11.38
C ASP A 143 -0.84 -2.38 -12.65
N PHE A 144 -0.64 -1.07 -12.56
CA PHE A 144 -0.25 -0.20 -13.65
C PHE A 144 1.07 0.51 -13.36
N GLU A 145 1.85 0.75 -14.42
CA GLU A 145 2.91 1.75 -14.45
C GLU A 145 2.43 2.97 -15.22
N ASN A 146 2.66 4.18 -14.71
CA ASN A 146 2.17 5.44 -15.32
C ASN A 146 2.90 5.84 -16.62
N ARG A 147 3.49 4.89 -17.34
CA ARG A 147 4.35 5.14 -18.52
C ARG A 147 3.63 5.85 -19.67
N LYS A 148 2.33 5.61 -19.83
CA LYS A 148 1.51 6.27 -20.87
C LYS A 148 0.76 7.51 -20.34
N GLY A 149 1.09 7.97 -19.10
CA GLY A 149 0.54 9.22 -18.55
C GLY A 149 -0.95 9.16 -18.23
N LEU A 150 -1.45 8.03 -17.70
CA LEU A 150 -2.81 7.94 -17.15
C LEU A 150 -3.06 9.03 -16.09
N PHE A 151 -2.01 9.40 -15.36
CA PHE A 151 -1.95 10.56 -14.48
C PHE A 151 -0.86 11.51 -14.98
N PRO A 152 -1.22 12.60 -15.72
CA PRO A 152 -0.23 13.47 -16.40
C PRO A 152 0.79 14.12 -15.46
N ASP A 153 0.37 14.48 -14.25
CA ASP A 153 1.20 15.18 -13.26
C ASP A 153 1.99 14.24 -12.35
N VAL A 154 1.90 12.93 -12.58
CA VAL A 154 2.60 11.91 -11.79
C VAL A 154 3.76 11.33 -12.60
N ASP A 155 4.92 11.13 -11.94
CA ASP A 155 6.11 10.53 -12.57
C ASP A 155 5.76 9.22 -13.31
N SER A 156 6.28 9.07 -14.52
CA SER A 156 6.01 7.93 -15.40
C SER A 156 6.40 6.56 -14.83
N ARG A 157 7.28 6.53 -13.84
CA ARG A 157 7.73 5.31 -13.14
C ARG A 157 6.83 4.94 -11.96
N PHE A 158 5.89 5.81 -11.62
CA PHE A 158 5.00 5.57 -10.49
C PHE A 158 4.07 4.39 -10.78
N LYS A 159 3.89 3.54 -9.77
CA LYS A 159 3.02 2.36 -9.84
C LYS A 159 1.78 2.57 -9.01
N PHE A 160 0.64 2.24 -9.61
CA PHE A 160 -0.65 2.28 -8.94
C PHE A 160 -1.48 1.05 -9.34
N CYS A 161 -2.46 0.72 -8.55
CA CYS A 161 -3.35 -0.38 -8.87
C CYS A 161 -4.82 -0.02 -8.67
N VAL A 162 -5.68 -0.69 -9.42
CA VAL A 162 -7.10 -0.80 -9.09
C VAL A 162 -7.22 -2.01 -8.14
N LEU A 163 -7.59 -1.72 -6.90
CA LEU A 163 -7.83 -2.72 -5.87
C LEU A 163 -9.33 -2.89 -5.68
N LEU A 164 -9.86 -4.10 -5.96
CA LEU A 164 -11.26 -4.45 -5.74
C LEU A 164 -11.36 -5.54 -4.69
N PHE A 165 -12.20 -5.32 -3.67
CA PHE A 165 -12.45 -6.31 -2.63
C PHE A 165 -13.90 -6.28 -2.12
N GLY A 166 -14.33 -7.37 -1.50
CA GLY A 166 -15.65 -7.51 -0.92
C GLY A 166 -15.77 -7.02 0.52
N GLY A 167 -16.98 -6.73 0.95
CA GLY A 167 -17.36 -6.60 2.35
C GLY A 167 -17.09 -7.91 3.13
N PRO A 168 -17.39 -7.92 4.46
CA PRO A 168 -17.04 -9.08 5.32
C PRO A 168 -17.63 -10.41 4.90
N GLU A 169 -18.78 -10.40 4.24
CA GLU A 169 -19.51 -11.60 3.80
C GLU A 169 -19.35 -11.91 2.31
N ARG A 170 -18.63 -11.05 1.57
CA ARG A 170 -18.44 -11.24 0.13
C ARG A 170 -17.05 -11.80 -0.17
N ALA A 171 -17.01 -13.06 -0.59
CA ALA A 171 -15.80 -13.74 -1.03
C ALA A 171 -15.85 -14.05 -2.54
N PHE A 172 -14.67 -14.17 -3.13
CA PHE A 172 -14.44 -14.55 -4.52
C PHE A 172 -13.68 -15.87 -4.55
N ALA A 173 -14.07 -16.78 -5.43
CA ALA A 173 -13.36 -18.04 -5.62
C ALA A 173 -11.92 -17.83 -6.13
N GLN A 174 -11.74 -16.78 -6.92
CA GLN A 174 -10.44 -16.39 -7.48
C GLN A 174 -10.34 -14.87 -7.57
N THR A 175 -9.11 -14.36 -7.42
CA THR A 175 -8.76 -12.96 -7.61
C THR A 175 -8.31 -12.75 -9.05
N ARG A 176 -8.90 -11.78 -9.74
CA ARG A 176 -8.42 -11.33 -11.06
C ARG A 176 -7.21 -10.43 -10.91
N CYS A 177 -6.04 -10.88 -11.37
CA CYS A 177 -4.78 -10.14 -11.30
C CYS A 177 -4.26 -9.82 -12.70
N ALA A 178 -3.72 -8.61 -12.88
CA ALA A 178 -2.90 -8.26 -14.04
C ALA A 178 -1.81 -7.28 -13.57
N PHE A 179 -0.60 -7.40 -14.11
CA PHE A 179 0.54 -6.63 -13.64
C PHE A 179 1.28 -5.97 -14.80
N PHE A 180 2.00 -4.87 -14.49
CA PHE A 180 2.77 -4.10 -15.47
C PHE A 180 1.91 -3.58 -16.63
N LEU A 181 0.68 -3.21 -16.36
CA LEU A 181 -0.20 -2.58 -17.35
C LEU A 181 0.23 -1.13 -17.58
N HIS A 182 0.13 -0.65 -18.81
CA HIS A 182 0.41 0.74 -19.17
C HIS A 182 -0.83 1.48 -19.68
N SER A 183 -1.89 0.75 -20.04
CA SER A 183 -3.18 1.31 -20.45
C SER A 183 -4.32 0.37 -20.08
N LEU A 184 -5.54 0.88 -20.08
CA LEU A 184 -6.74 0.09 -19.83
C LEU A 184 -7.02 -0.89 -21.00
N ASP A 185 -6.71 -0.48 -22.22
CA ASP A 185 -6.93 -1.29 -23.42
C ASP A 185 -6.20 -2.64 -23.37
N GLU A 186 -5.07 -2.72 -22.65
CA GLU A 186 -4.31 -3.97 -22.48
C GLU A 186 -5.11 -5.07 -21.78
N LEU A 187 -6.13 -4.71 -20.99
CA LEU A 187 -7.02 -5.70 -20.35
C LEU A 187 -7.94 -6.40 -21.34
N ASP A 188 -8.27 -5.73 -22.45
CA ASP A 188 -9.16 -6.25 -23.50
C ASP A 188 -8.38 -6.85 -24.66
N THR A 189 -7.24 -6.25 -25.01
CA THR A 189 -6.41 -6.67 -26.15
C THR A 189 -5.42 -7.78 -25.83
N GLU A 190 -5.03 -7.92 -24.56
CA GLU A 190 -4.06 -8.91 -24.08
C GLU A 190 -4.66 -9.75 -22.93
N PRO A 191 -5.73 -10.52 -23.17
CA PRO A 191 -6.45 -11.24 -22.11
C PRO A 191 -5.58 -12.28 -21.39
N GLU A 192 -4.52 -12.77 -22.03
CA GLU A 192 -3.53 -13.70 -21.44
C GLU A 192 -2.71 -13.07 -20.30
N ARG A 193 -2.67 -11.75 -20.19
CA ARG A 193 -2.06 -11.05 -19.06
C ARG A 193 -2.91 -11.11 -17.80
N THR A 194 -4.20 -11.40 -17.94
CA THR A 194 -5.08 -11.59 -16.79
C THR A 194 -4.90 -12.99 -16.22
N LEU A 195 -4.56 -13.02 -14.93
CA LEU A 195 -4.35 -14.22 -14.14
C LEU A 195 -5.49 -14.38 -13.13
N LEU A 196 -5.90 -15.61 -12.89
CA LEU A 196 -6.85 -15.94 -11.83
C LEU A 196 -6.08 -16.69 -10.73
N LEU A 197 -5.94 -16.05 -9.56
CA LEU A 197 -5.21 -16.59 -8.41
C LEU A 197 -6.17 -16.90 -7.27
N THR A 198 -5.97 -18.02 -6.61
CA THR A 198 -6.74 -18.40 -5.42
C THR A 198 -6.07 -17.88 -4.15
N ALA A 199 -6.81 -17.83 -3.04
CA ALA A 199 -6.24 -17.53 -1.71
C ALA A 199 -5.05 -18.45 -1.36
N ALA A 200 -5.12 -19.71 -1.77
CA ALA A 200 -4.04 -20.68 -1.58
C ALA A 200 -2.77 -20.33 -2.37
N ASP A 201 -2.91 -19.72 -3.55
CA ASP A 201 -1.76 -19.30 -4.36
C ASP A 201 -1.01 -18.15 -3.71
N PHE A 202 -1.73 -17.14 -3.18
CA PHE A 202 -1.12 -16.05 -2.41
C PHE A 202 -0.36 -16.59 -1.18
N ALA A 203 -1.00 -17.42 -0.37
CA ALA A 203 -0.40 -18.00 0.82
C ALA A 203 0.81 -18.91 0.52
N ARG A 204 0.81 -19.57 -0.64
CA ARG A 204 1.88 -20.48 -1.06
C ARG A 204 3.13 -19.73 -1.51
N VAL A 205 2.98 -18.67 -2.31
CA VAL A 205 4.14 -17.93 -2.86
C VAL A 205 4.76 -17.02 -1.83
N ASN A 206 3.95 -16.30 -1.05
CA ASN A 206 4.41 -15.33 -0.07
C ASN A 206 3.84 -15.57 1.34
N PRO A 207 4.13 -16.73 1.97
CA PRO A 207 3.52 -17.11 3.25
C PRO A 207 3.92 -16.20 4.41
N ASN A 208 5.07 -15.53 4.33
CA ASN A 208 5.58 -14.68 5.40
C ASN A 208 5.03 -13.25 5.36
N THR A 209 4.85 -12.71 4.16
CA THR A 209 4.42 -11.31 3.97
C THR A 209 2.96 -11.18 3.57
N GLY A 210 2.38 -12.23 2.94
CA GLY A 210 1.07 -12.16 2.32
C GLY A 210 0.99 -11.20 1.13
N ALA A 211 2.14 -10.65 0.67
CA ALA A 211 2.19 -9.74 -0.46
C ALA A 211 1.71 -10.40 -1.76
N ALA A 212 1.22 -9.59 -2.71
CA ALA A 212 0.82 -10.10 -4.01
C ALA A 212 2.01 -10.71 -4.76
N PRO A 213 1.90 -11.94 -5.26
CA PRO A 213 2.87 -12.46 -6.21
C PRO A 213 2.70 -11.72 -7.54
N ILE A 214 3.80 -11.21 -8.09
CA ILE A 214 3.81 -10.41 -9.32
C ILE A 214 4.34 -11.25 -10.47
N PHE A 215 3.54 -11.40 -11.51
CA PHE A 215 3.87 -12.18 -12.69
C PHE A 215 3.73 -11.36 -13.96
N ARG A 216 4.63 -11.54 -14.92
CA ARG A 216 4.55 -10.86 -16.23
C ARG A 216 3.62 -11.58 -17.21
N SER A 217 3.46 -12.88 -17.04
CA SER A 217 2.68 -13.72 -17.93
C SER A 217 2.04 -14.87 -17.17
N ARG A 218 1.02 -15.50 -17.79
CA ARG A 218 0.44 -16.74 -17.29
C ARG A 218 1.49 -17.84 -17.15
N ARG A 219 2.43 -17.94 -18.10
CA ARG A 219 3.50 -18.92 -18.06
C ARG A 219 4.40 -18.75 -16.83
N ASP A 220 4.76 -17.51 -16.48
CA ASP A 220 5.54 -17.22 -15.28
C ASP A 220 4.79 -17.64 -14.01
N ALA A 221 3.48 -17.36 -13.97
CA ALA A 221 2.63 -17.77 -12.86
C ALA A 221 2.58 -19.30 -12.75
N ASP A 222 2.31 -20.02 -13.84
CA ASP A 222 2.19 -21.47 -13.86
C ASP A 222 3.50 -22.15 -13.41
N ILE A 223 4.65 -21.65 -13.90
CA ILE A 223 5.96 -22.15 -13.50
C ILE A 223 6.19 -21.90 -12.00
N THR A 224 5.98 -20.67 -11.54
CA THR A 224 6.24 -20.31 -10.15
C THR A 224 5.30 -21.04 -9.19
N LEU A 225 4.01 -21.07 -9.47
CA LEU A 225 3.03 -21.82 -8.67
C LEU A 225 3.33 -23.31 -8.66
N GLY A 226 3.74 -23.87 -9.80
CA GLY A 226 4.16 -25.27 -9.91
C GLY A 226 5.41 -25.60 -9.08
N ILE A 227 6.37 -24.65 -9.00
CA ILE A 227 7.56 -24.79 -8.13
C ILE A 227 7.14 -24.77 -6.66
N TYR A 228 6.39 -23.75 -6.24
CA TYR A 228 5.97 -23.60 -4.84
C TYR A 228 4.94 -24.66 -4.39
N ALA A 229 4.24 -25.30 -5.31
CA ALA A 229 3.40 -26.46 -4.99
C ALA A 229 4.22 -27.67 -4.53
N ARG A 230 5.46 -27.83 -5.04
CA ARG A 230 6.35 -28.96 -4.77
C ARG A 230 7.44 -28.60 -3.76
N HIS A 231 7.84 -27.34 -3.71
CA HIS A 231 8.97 -26.85 -2.94
C HIS A 231 8.54 -25.67 -2.07
N PRO A 232 8.41 -25.84 -0.76
CA PRO A 232 8.03 -24.76 0.14
C PRO A 232 9.13 -23.69 0.20
N VAL A 233 8.76 -22.48 0.69
CA VAL A 233 9.72 -21.41 0.94
C VAL A 233 10.81 -21.84 1.91
N LEU A 234 11.99 -21.23 1.79
CA LEU A 234 13.18 -21.60 2.56
C LEU A 234 12.95 -21.50 4.08
N VAL A 235 12.32 -20.40 4.50
CA VAL A 235 11.96 -20.14 5.90
C VAL A 235 10.51 -19.68 5.94
N ARG A 236 9.69 -20.30 6.77
CA ARG A 236 8.35 -19.85 7.09
C ARG A 236 8.32 -19.34 8.53
N HIS A 237 7.95 -18.09 8.72
CA HIS A 237 7.75 -17.53 10.05
C HIS A 237 6.44 -18.05 10.65
N ALA A 238 6.50 -18.61 11.84
CA ALA A 238 5.34 -19.08 12.57
C ALA A 238 5.39 -18.57 14.02
N PRO A 239 4.24 -18.45 14.72
CA PRO A 239 4.21 -17.98 16.11
C PRO A 239 5.07 -18.79 17.07
N GLN A 240 5.29 -20.08 16.77
CA GLN A 240 6.10 -21.01 17.56
C GLN A 240 7.60 -21.00 17.17
N GLY A 241 8.00 -20.13 16.23
CA GLY A 241 9.36 -20.02 15.69
C GLY A 241 9.45 -20.39 14.21
N ASP A 242 10.58 -20.07 13.60
CA ASP A 242 10.83 -20.26 12.18
C ASP A 242 10.87 -21.74 11.79
N VAL A 243 10.10 -22.09 10.78
CA VAL A 243 10.12 -23.42 10.15
C VAL A 243 11.04 -23.36 8.92
N LYS A 244 12.14 -24.12 8.97
CA LYS A 244 13.10 -24.26 7.86
C LYS A 244 12.81 -25.57 7.13
N ALA A 245 12.25 -25.47 5.93
CA ALA A 245 11.92 -26.64 5.12
C ALA A 245 13.17 -27.31 4.49
N TRP A 246 14.28 -26.56 4.41
CA TRP A 246 15.50 -27.00 3.72
C TRP A 246 16.68 -26.99 4.69
N PRO A 247 17.53 -28.04 4.68
CA PRO A 247 18.72 -28.12 5.52
C PRO A 247 19.88 -27.26 4.98
N VAL A 248 19.59 -26.07 4.54
CA VAL A 248 20.58 -25.15 3.95
C VAL A 248 21.06 -24.15 5.00
N LYS A 249 22.37 -24.00 5.14
CA LYS A 249 23.01 -22.96 5.93
C LYS A 249 23.56 -21.91 4.98
N PHE A 250 23.13 -20.67 5.13
CA PHE A 250 23.77 -19.53 4.46
C PHE A 250 24.92 -19.04 5.33
N TYR A 251 26.09 -18.96 4.74
CA TYR A 251 27.23 -18.26 5.33
C TYR A 251 27.22 -16.84 4.76
N GLN A 252 27.19 -15.86 5.66
CA GLN A 252 27.42 -14.46 5.32
C GLN A 252 28.93 -14.20 5.32
#